data_2bdd4cb061e19de3275585525586f96e
#
_entry.id   2bdd4cb061e19de3275585525586f96e
#
_cell.length_a   1.000
_cell.length_b   1.000
_cell.length_c   1.000
_cell.angle_alpha   90.00
_cell.angle_beta   90.00
_cell.angle_gamma   90.00
#
_symmetry.space_group_name_H-M   'P 1'
#
loop_
_entity.id
_entity.type
_entity.pdbx_description
1 polymer ?
#
loop_
_entity_poly.entity_id
_entity_poly.type
_entity_poly.pdbx_seq_one_letter_code
_entity_poly.pdbx_strand_id
1 'polypeptide(L)'
;MAISRVVLFLFFWNAILWTPARSDLVILKLDRKIDLTSQTVRVTSSLKIENAGPSTASKVLLAFPSHQARNIAELRSFYREGKSKVSSDQLRVELVEPQGMPPDLTFYAVQLQKDLRRGEILNLDVLAVFTHSLKPFPEQISQTEVQLVVFQDSAYYLSPYVVKVQSLGVKLPSKNVESFTKFENSKLIDSEIKYGPYENLPVFSYTPIVVHFESSSPFAVAQELLREIEISHWGNVQVTEHYKLVHGGAHNKGGFSRFDYQSRPFASESSSFRHLLARLPPRAHSVYYRDEIGNVSTSHLRGDSRKTELVIEPRYPMFGGWKTSFTIGYGLPLKDFLFQSEGRRLLNISFGCPIEDVVVDDLIVKVVLPEGSKDFYSSVPFSTKQWEEIKYSHLDIAGRPVLVLKKTNVVPEHNEPFLVQQSFTAEGASDASFWIFLLFVAYIVFMHVDMSISKSSASYISKLQWDEVQTSLQHVLSVINRCLAVHGKLEASLRDLSRTGDVRSCKAARKAADSVFKELLKELNLALGSLQSSPQAAQIWPKVEELVAKERELQERLILKHSSVVDSYEKKHSGREIENRIAAHEQKLVALRHEVDDLIEILDELC
;
A
#
# COMPACT_ATOMS: atom_id res chain seq x y z
N MET A 1 -71.63 -6.54 50.12
CA MET A 1 -71.19 -7.84 49.54
C MET A 1 -71.11 -7.83 48.01
N ALA A 2 -71.68 -6.87 47.30
CA ALA A 2 -71.62 -6.82 45.82
C ALA A 2 -70.34 -6.22 45.25
N ILE A 3 -69.68 -5.26 45.95
CA ILE A 3 -68.45 -4.55 45.50
C ILE A 3 -67.25 -5.47 45.56
N SER A 4 -67.17 -6.40 46.50
CA SER A 4 -66.02 -7.32 46.62
C SER A 4 -65.97 -8.38 45.50
N ARG A 5 -67.10 -8.74 44.88
CA ARG A 5 -67.08 -9.67 43.74
C ARG A 5 -66.71 -9.07 42.41
N VAL A 6 -66.97 -7.80 42.22
CA VAL A 6 -66.57 -7.07 40.97
C VAL A 6 -65.07 -6.79 40.96
N VAL A 7 -64.46 -6.47 42.10
CA VAL A 7 -63.01 -6.27 42.21
C VAL A 7 -62.23 -7.59 41.99
N LEU A 8 -62.78 -8.72 42.47
CA LEU A 8 -62.16 -10.04 42.22
C LEU A 8 -62.27 -10.45 40.75
N PHE A 9 -63.34 -10.11 40.05
CA PHE A 9 -63.52 -10.38 38.62
C PHE A 9 -62.59 -9.50 37.74
N LEU A 10 -62.34 -8.24 38.11
CA LEU A 10 -61.40 -7.39 37.44
C LEU A 10 -59.94 -7.79 37.66
N PHE A 11 -59.59 -8.34 38.84
CA PHE A 11 -58.28 -8.91 39.09
C PHE A 11 -58.04 -10.22 38.32
N PHE A 12 -59.06 -11.10 38.18
CA PHE A 12 -58.96 -12.28 37.37
C PHE A 12 -58.91 -12.00 35.86
N TRP A 13 -59.52 -10.91 35.37
CA TRP A 13 -59.46 -10.54 33.96
C TRP A 13 -58.12 -9.86 33.59
N ASN A 14 -57.49 -9.17 34.52
CA ASN A 14 -56.10 -8.69 34.30
C ASN A 14 -55.05 -9.79 34.38
N ALA A 15 -55.29 -10.87 35.10
CA ALA A 15 -54.39 -12.04 35.15
C ALA A 15 -54.42 -12.91 33.89
N ILE A 16 -55.50 -12.79 33.07
CA ILE A 16 -55.65 -13.58 31.82
C ILE A 16 -54.98 -12.85 30.61
N LEU A 17 -54.62 -11.57 30.75
CA LEU A 17 -53.99 -10.79 29.65
C LEU A 17 -52.47 -10.83 29.64
N TRP A 18 -51.83 -11.52 30.58
CA TRP A 18 -50.37 -11.74 30.58
C TRP A 18 -50.04 -13.19 30.16
N THR A 19 -50.55 -13.61 29.02
CA THR A 19 -49.90 -14.72 28.33
C THR A 19 -48.64 -14.15 27.69
N PRO A 20 -47.43 -14.61 28.08
CA PRO A 20 -46.22 -14.23 27.33
C PRO A 20 -46.50 -14.61 25.89
N ALA A 21 -46.21 -13.70 24.97
CA ALA A 21 -46.34 -13.92 23.53
C ALA A 21 -45.61 -15.23 23.19
N ARG A 22 -46.37 -16.34 23.15
CA ARG A 22 -45.82 -17.65 22.83
C ARG A 22 -45.47 -17.59 21.36
N SER A 23 -44.19 -17.58 21.06
CA SER A 23 -43.74 -17.61 19.69
C SER A 23 -44.17 -18.97 19.09
N ASP A 24 -44.85 -18.87 17.98
CA ASP A 24 -45.43 -20.05 17.29
C ASP A 24 -44.38 -20.85 16.50
N LEU A 25 -43.12 -20.37 16.45
CA LEU A 25 -42.03 -21.05 15.77
C LEU A 25 -41.30 -22.02 16.70
N VAL A 26 -40.91 -23.19 16.16
CA VAL A 26 -40.13 -24.21 16.84
C VAL A 26 -38.91 -24.58 16.02
N ILE A 27 -37.73 -24.62 16.63
CA ILE A 27 -36.52 -25.09 16.01
C ILE A 27 -36.43 -26.61 16.15
N LEU A 28 -36.63 -27.33 15.05
CA LEU A 28 -36.56 -28.79 15.02
C LEU A 28 -35.15 -29.32 15.20
N LYS A 29 -34.18 -28.65 14.51
CA LYS A 29 -32.77 -29.02 14.57
C LYS A 29 -31.91 -27.78 14.44
N LEU A 30 -30.86 -27.71 15.24
CA LEU A 30 -29.86 -26.67 15.24
C LEU A 30 -28.46 -27.30 15.24
N ASP A 31 -27.67 -26.95 14.24
CA ASP A 31 -26.24 -27.26 14.19
C ASP A 31 -25.45 -25.94 14.29
N ARG A 32 -24.80 -25.70 15.44
CA ARG A 32 -24.02 -24.51 15.71
C ARG A 32 -22.53 -24.81 15.62
N LYS A 33 -21.78 -24.02 14.85
CA LYS A 33 -20.32 -24.14 14.72
C LYS A 33 -19.68 -22.80 15.07
N ILE A 34 -18.74 -22.83 16.00
CA ILE A 34 -17.96 -21.68 16.44
C ILE A 34 -16.54 -21.90 15.95
N ASP A 35 -16.03 -21.02 15.12
CA ASP A 35 -14.65 -21.03 14.62
C ASP A 35 -13.80 -20.00 15.38
N LEU A 36 -12.80 -20.49 16.12
CA LEU A 36 -11.85 -19.71 16.93
C LEU A 36 -10.44 -19.70 16.32
N THR A 37 -10.30 -20.07 15.05
CA THR A 37 -8.98 -20.16 14.39
C THR A 37 -8.35 -18.80 14.07
N SER A 38 -9.11 -17.72 14.13
CA SER A 38 -8.65 -16.35 13.93
C SER A 38 -9.03 -15.46 15.12
N GLN A 39 -8.53 -14.22 15.15
CA GLN A 39 -8.91 -13.24 16.18
C GLN A 39 -10.40 -12.87 16.15
N THR A 40 -11.06 -13.01 15.00
CA THR A 40 -12.51 -12.85 14.86
C THR A 40 -13.19 -14.18 15.08
N VAL A 41 -14.24 -14.19 15.92
CA VAL A 41 -15.03 -15.39 16.19
C VAL A 41 -16.16 -15.49 15.18
N ARG A 42 -16.17 -16.55 14.38
CA ARG A 42 -17.22 -16.82 13.40
C ARG A 42 -18.17 -17.90 13.91
N VAL A 43 -19.42 -17.55 14.04
CA VAL A 43 -20.48 -18.47 14.49
C VAL A 43 -21.43 -18.73 13.34
N THR A 44 -21.45 -19.96 12.85
CA THR A 44 -22.41 -20.44 11.85
C THR A 44 -23.47 -21.28 12.52
N SER A 45 -24.72 -20.86 12.41
CA SER A 45 -25.88 -21.58 12.97
C SER A 45 -26.80 -22.01 11.82
N SER A 46 -26.95 -23.32 11.64
CA SER A 46 -27.89 -23.91 10.69
C SER A 46 -29.17 -24.32 11.42
N LEU A 47 -30.24 -23.61 11.12
CA LEU A 47 -31.53 -23.76 11.79
C LEU A 47 -32.57 -24.44 10.87
N LYS A 48 -33.23 -25.46 11.36
CA LYS A 48 -34.42 -26.04 10.75
C LYS A 48 -35.62 -25.63 11.58
N ILE A 49 -36.43 -24.69 11.08
CA ILE A 49 -37.52 -24.04 11.80
C ILE A 49 -38.86 -24.50 11.23
N GLU A 50 -39.81 -24.83 12.10
CA GLU A 50 -41.19 -25.15 11.76
C GLU A 50 -42.13 -24.11 12.35
N ASN A 51 -43.13 -23.70 11.61
CA ASN A 51 -44.21 -22.91 12.16
C ASN A 51 -45.30 -23.84 12.76
N ALA A 52 -45.28 -23.97 14.06
CA ALA A 52 -46.27 -24.80 14.80
C ALA A 52 -47.56 -24.01 15.14
N GLY A 53 -47.58 -22.70 14.96
CA GLY A 53 -48.70 -21.84 15.29
C GLY A 53 -49.77 -21.74 14.21
N PRO A 54 -50.90 -21.12 14.53
CA PRO A 54 -51.99 -20.89 13.59
C PRO A 54 -51.75 -19.74 12.62
N SER A 55 -50.89 -18.79 13.00
CA SER A 55 -50.58 -17.58 12.22
C SER A 55 -49.39 -17.80 11.29
N THR A 56 -49.35 -17.07 10.16
CA THR A 56 -48.18 -17.04 9.28
C THR A 56 -47.07 -16.23 9.92
N ALA A 57 -45.81 -16.68 9.77
CA ALA A 57 -44.65 -15.99 10.28
C ALA A 57 -43.89 -15.32 9.13
N SER A 58 -43.76 -13.98 9.16
CA SER A 58 -42.99 -13.19 8.18
C SER A 58 -41.56 -12.92 8.61
N LYS A 59 -41.21 -13.17 9.88
CA LYS A 59 -39.88 -12.89 10.44
C LYS A 59 -39.46 -13.96 11.45
N VAL A 60 -38.16 -14.17 11.57
CA VAL A 60 -37.52 -15.01 12.59
C VAL A 60 -36.66 -14.12 13.49
N LEU A 61 -36.84 -14.24 14.82
CA LEU A 61 -36.05 -13.48 15.78
C LEU A 61 -34.81 -14.27 16.19
N LEU A 62 -33.68 -13.60 16.19
CA LEU A 62 -32.40 -14.06 16.73
C LEU A 62 -32.11 -13.27 18.01
N ALA A 63 -31.70 -13.96 19.07
CA ALA A 63 -31.40 -13.34 20.35
C ALA A 63 -29.91 -13.47 20.68
N PHE A 64 -29.31 -12.39 21.15
CA PHE A 64 -27.93 -12.35 21.62
C PHE A 64 -27.88 -11.65 23.00
N PRO A 65 -26.99 -12.07 23.91
CA PRO A 65 -26.74 -11.30 25.13
C PRO A 65 -26.25 -9.89 24.77
N SER A 66 -26.74 -8.85 25.43
CA SER A 66 -26.43 -7.46 25.08
C SER A 66 -24.94 -7.14 25.13
N HIS A 67 -24.17 -7.83 26.00
CA HIS A 67 -22.70 -7.69 26.04
C HIS A 67 -22.00 -8.30 24.81
N GLN A 68 -22.54 -9.38 24.22
CA GLN A 68 -22.04 -9.97 22.98
C GLN A 68 -22.52 -9.19 21.74
N ALA A 69 -23.75 -8.69 21.79
CA ALA A 69 -24.35 -7.93 20.68
C ALA A 69 -23.53 -6.69 20.31
N ARG A 70 -22.85 -6.06 21.28
CA ARG A 70 -21.94 -4.92 21.04
C ARG A 70 -20.72 -5.29 20.19
N ASN A 71 -20.34 -6.56 20.22
CA ASN A 71 -19.17 -7.11 19.52
C ASN A 71 -19.53 -7.73 18.17
N ILE A 72 -20.83 -7.72 17.79
CA ILE A 72 -21.26 -8.19 16.47
C ILE A 72 -20.75 -7.20 15.42
N ALA A 73 -19.87 -7.66 14.56
CA ALA A 73 -19.39 -6.94 13.40
C ALA A 73 -20.29 -7.14 12.20
N GLU A 74 -20.68 -8.41 11.96
CA GLU A 74 -21.50 -8.78 10.81
C GLU A 74 -22.52 -9.83 11.21
N LEU A 75 -23.74 -9.72 10.70
CA LEU A 75 -24.80 -10.68 10.87
C LEU A 75 -25.51 -10.89 9.54
N ARG A 76 -25.31 -12.08 8.94
CA ARG A 76 -25.91 -12.45 7.65
C ARG A 76 -26.77 -13.69 7.81
N SER A 77 -27.85 -13.75 7.05
CA SER A 77 -28.71 -14.91 6.99
C SER A 77 -29.07 -15.27 5.56
N PHE A 78 -29.14 -16.58 5.29
CA PHE A 78 -29.37 -17.14 3.97
C PHE A 78 -30.36 -18.29 4.02
N TYR A 79 -31.14 -18.47 2.98
CA TYR A 79 -31.88 -19.69 2.79
C TYR A 79 -30.96 -20.84 2.40
N ARG A 80 -31.24 -22.04 2.95
CA ARG A 80 -30.57 -23.26 2.51
C ARG A 80 -31.53 -24.10 1.68
N GLU A 81 -31.31 -24.24 0.39
CA GLU A 81 -32.00 -25.14 -0.50
C GLU A 81 -31.27 -26.49 -0.59
N GLY A 82 -31.81 -27.54 0.07
CA GLY A 82 -31.23 -28.88 0.07
C GLY A 82 -29.96 -29.03 0.93
N LYS A 83 -29.19 -30.11 0.71
CA LYS A 83 -28.01 -30.43 1.54
C LYS A 83 -26.75 -29.62 1.20
N SER A 84 -26.69 -28.92 0.08
CA SER A 84 -25.42 -28.37 -0.46
C SER A 84 -25.48 -26.98 -1.06
N LYS A 85 -26.65 -26.39 -1.31
CA LYS A 85 -26.72 -25.02 -1.91
C LYS A 85 -27.25 -24.04 -0.87
N VAL A 86 -26.37 -23.11 -0.46
CA VAL A 86 -26.79 -21.86 0.18
C VAL A 86 -27.30 -20.94 -0.94
N SER A 87 -28.48 -20.37 -0.78
CA SER A 87 -28.99 -19.36 -1.72
C SER A 87 -28.00 -18.19 -1.77
N SER A 88 -27.81 -17.62 -2.95
CA SER A 88 -27.00 -16.40 -3.09
C SER A 88 -27.69 -15.16 -2.52
N ASP A 89 -29.00 -15.26 -2.21
CA ASP A 89 -29.79 -14.12 -1.76
C ASP A 89 -29.71 -13.98 -0.24
N GLN A 90 -29.03 -12.92 0.19
CA GLN A 90 -28.95 -12.54 1.58
C GLN A 90 -30.30 -11.99 2.06
N LEU A 91 -30.76 -12.47 3.21
CA LEU A 91 -31.97 -11.98 3.85
C LEU A 91 -31.67 -10.68 4.62
N ARG A 92 -32.65 -9.78 4.64
CA ARG A 92 -32.55 -8.55 5.42
C ARG A 92 -32.64 -8.84 6.90
N VAL A 93 -31.68 -8.35 7.66
CA VAL A 93 -31.61 -8.47 9.11
C VAL A 93 -31.69 -7.09 9.74
N GLU A 94 -32.61 -6.89 10.66
CA GLU A 94 -32.85 -5.60 11.31
C GLU A 94 -32.81 -5.74 12.83
N LEU A 95 -32.25 -4.75 13.52
CA LEU A 95 -32.32 -4.63 14.97
C LEU A 95 -33.76 -4.29 15.38
N VAL A 96 -34.30 -5.03 16.32
CA VAL A 96 -35.68 -4.85 16.81
C VAL A 96 -35.74 -4.91 18.33
N GLU A 97 -36.66 -4.19 18.91
CA GLU A 97 -36.98 -4.24 20.35
C GLU A 97 -38.40 -4.79 20.56
N PRO A 98 -38.56 -6.10 20.58
CA PRO A 98 -39.87 -6.70 20.74
C PRO A 98 -40.42 -6.50 22.17
N GLN A 99 -41.68 -6.12 22.29
CA GLN A 99 -42.32 -5.90 23.58
C GLN A 99 -42.46 -7.23 24.39
N GLY A 100 -42.21 -7.16 25.69
CA GLY A 100 -42.34 -8.32 26.58
C GLY A 100 -41.18 -9.31 26.58
N MET A 101 -40.03 -8.94 25.96
CA MET A 101 -38.81 -9.75 25.98
C MET A 101 -37.83 -9.28 27.06
N PRO A 102 -36.87 -10.12 27.50
CA PRO A 102 -35.87 -9.76 28.50
C PRO A 102 -35.03 -8.55 28.08
N PRO A 103 -34.81 -7.55 28.95
CA PRO A 103 -34.07 -6.33 28.60
C PRO A 103 -32.58 -6.55 28.43
N ASP A 104 -32.00 -7.62 28.97
CA ASP A 104 -30.58 -7.96 28.87
C ASP A 104 -30.20 -8.60 27.53
N LEU A 105 -31.19 -8.78 26.65
CA LEU A 105 -31.02 -9.40 25.34
C LEU A 105 -31.25 -8.38 24.22
N THR A 106 -30.48 -8.54 23.18
CA THR A 106 -30.62 -7.77 21.93
C THR A 106 -31.20 -8.70 20.86
N PHE A 107 -32.21 -8.22 20.15
CA PHE A 107 -32.92 -9.03 19.16
C PHE A 107 -32.72 -8.49 17.76
N TYR A 108 -32.53 -9.42 16.83
CA TYR A 108 -32.48 -9.13 15.40
C TYR A 108 -33.59 -9.90 14.70
N ALA A 109 -34.35 -9.24 13.84
CA ALA A 109 -35.37 -9.84 13.00
C ALA A 109 -34.82 -10.15 11.61
N VAL A 110 -34.83 -11.39 11.23
CA VAL A 110 -34.58 -11.84 9.86
C VAL A 110 -35.89 -11.78 9.10
N GLN A 111 -35.97 -10.92 8.08
CA GLN A 111 -37.18 -10.81 7.26
C GLN A 111 -37.21 -11.95 6.23
N LEU A 112 -38.33 -12.70 6.21
CA LEU A 112 -38.51 -13.81 5.27
C LEU A 112 -39.03 -13.24 3.93
N GLN A 113 -38.51 -13.74 2.81
CA GLN A 113 -39.02 -13.39 1.48
C GLN A 113 -40.43 -13.94 1.24
N LYS A 114 -40.76 -15.08 1.88
CA LYS A 114 -42.07 -15.72 1.82
C LYS A 114 -42.54 -16.04 3.23
N ASP A 115 -43.78 -15.69 3.53
CA ASP A 115 -44.41 -16.01 4.80
C ASP A 115 -44.46 -17.52 5.03
N LEU A 116 -44.02 -17.96 6.22
CA LEU A 116 -44.00 -19.35 6.62
C LEU A 116 -45.39 -19.77 7.17
N ARG A 117 -46.06 -20.62 6.45
CA ARG A 117 -47.39 -21.13 6.86
C ARG A 117 -47.28 -22.18 7.92
N ARG A 118 -48.40 -22.50 8.59
CA ARG A 118 -48.48 -23.56 9.59
C ARG A 118 -48.02 -24.88 9.02
N GLY A 119 -47.10 -25.57 9.74
CA GLY A 119 -46.52 -26.84 9.36
C GLY A 119 -45.45 -26.76 8.26
N GLU A 120 -45.18 -25.57 7.67
CA GLU A 120 -44.10 -25.41 6.73
C GLU A 120 -42.74 -25.38 7.48
N ILE A 121 -41.72 -25.92 6.83
CA ILE A 121 -40.37 -26.03 7.37
C ILE A 121 -39.46 -25.13 6.56
N LEU A 122 -38.65 -24.32 7.25
CA LEU A 122 -37.64 -23.43 6.72
C LEU A 122 -36.24 -23.88 7.16
N ASN A 123 -35.30 -23.95 6.25
CA ASN A 123 -33.89 -24.08 6.59
C ASN A 123 -33.19 -22.70 6.44
N LEU A 124 -32.63 -22.22 7.53
CA LEU A 124 -31.98 -20.92 7.62
C LEU A 124 -30.56 -21.10 8.13
N ASP A 125 -29.59 -20.55 7.39
CA ASP A 125 -28.22 -20.45 7.84
C ASP A 125 -27.97 -19.01 8.30
N VAL A 126 -27.43 -18.86 9.50
CA VAL A 126 -27.07 -17.58 10.11
C VAL A 126 -25.57 -17.57 10.36
N LEU A 127 -24.88 -16.58 9.81
CA LEU A 127 -23.48 -16.28 10.08
C LEU A 127 -23.40 -15.03 10.96
N ALA A 128 -22.83 -15.16 12.14
CA ALA A 128 -22.52 -14.04 13.01
C ALA A 128 -20.99 -13.95 13.21
N VAL A 129 -20.42 -12.78 12.99
CA VAL A 129 -18.99 -12.51 13.18
C VAL A 129 -18.83 -11.57 14.36
N PHE A 130 -18.04 -11.99 15.34
CA PHE A 130 -17.78 -11.22 16.55
C PHE A 130 -16.31 -10.78 16.60
N THR A 131 -16.11 -9.55 17.02
CA THR A 131 -14.79 -8.98 17.34
C THR A 131 -14.61 -8.91 18.85
N HIS A 132 -13.39 -8.74 19.33
CA HIS A 132 -13.07 -8.56 20.77
C HIS A 132 -13.66 -9.61 21.71
N SER A 133 -13.97 -10.81 21.20
CA SER A 133 -14.55 -11.90 21.97
C SER A 133 -13.51 -12.84 22.57
N LEU A 134 -12.29 -12.81 22.06
CA LEU A 134 -11.14 -13.53 22.60
C LEU A 134 -10.37 -12.64 23.56
N LYS A 135 -10.21 -13.07 24.80
CA LYS A 135 -9.49 -12.33 25.83
C LYS A 135 -8.19 -13.05 26.18
N PRO A 136 -7.03 -12.39 26.08
CA PRO A 136 -5.78 -13.00 26.54
C PRO A 136 -5.83 -13.32 28.04
N PHE A 137 -5.37 -14.50 28.40
CA PHE A 137 -5.22 -14.91 29.80
C PHE A 137 -4.07 -15.91 29.92
N PRO A 138 -2.97 -15.53 30.62
CA PRO A 138 -2.78 -14.30 31.39
C PRO A 138 -2.77 -13.03 30.53
N GLU A 139 -3.14 -11.89 31.12
CA GLU A 139 -3.12 -10.58 30.43
C GLU A 139 -1.73 -10.10 30.06
N GLN A 140 -0.71 -10.61 30.77
CA GLN A 140 0.69 -10.27 30.54
C GLN A 140 1.52 -11.53 30.38
N ILE A 141 2.33 -11.58 29.32
CA ILE A 141 3.25 -12.66 29.03
C ILE A 141 4.66 -12.13 28.77
N SER A 142 5.67 -12.96 28.99
CA SER A 142 7.04 -12.63 28.58
C SER A 142 7.19 -12.76 27.08
N GLN A 143 8.23 -12.17 26.51
CA GLN A 143 8.53 -12.18 25.06
C GLN A 143 8.63 -13.59 24.47
N THR A 144 8.96 -14.60 25.28
CA THR A 144 9.18 -15.99 24.84
C THR A 144 8.03 -16.93 25.17
N GLU A 145 7.03 -16.46 25.89
CA GLU A 145 5.85 -17.25 26.25
C GLU A 145 4.83 -17.26 25.12
N VAL A 146 4.09 -18.36 25.06
CA VAL A 146 3.01 -18.56 24.10
C VAL A 146 1.77 -17.85 24.62
N GLN A 147 1.03 -17.19 23.74
CA GLN A 147 -0.21 -16.53 24.08
C GLN A 147 -1.34 -17.55 24.27
N LEU A 148 -2.00 -17.50 25.43
CA LEU A 148 -3.23 -18.21 25.70
C LEU A 148 -4.40 -17.24 25.70
N VAL A 149 -5.56 -17.70 25.25
CA VAL A 149 -6.78 -16.88 25.17
C VAL A 149 -7.97 -17.63 25.75
N VAL A 150 -8.88 -16.86 26.32
CA VAL A 150 -10.14 -17.37 26.87
C VAL A 150 -11.29 -16.90 26.00
N PHE A 151 -12.12 -17.85 25.60
CA PHE A 151 -13.40 -17.63 24.95
C PHE A 151 -14.53 -18.02 25.88
N GLN A 152 -15.57 -17.17 25.96
CA GLN A 152 -16.75 -17.39 26.77
C GLN A 152 -18.01 -17.28 25.92
N ASP A 153 -18.88 -18.29 26.02
CA ASP A 153 -20.17 -18.31 25.32
C ASP A 153 -21.14 -19.23 26.08
N SER A 154 -22.22 -19.64 25.43
CA SER A 154 -23.19 -20.62 25.96
C SER A 154 -23.14 -21.91 25.14
N ALA A 155 -23.22 -23.05 25.85
CA ALA A 155 -23.42 -24.37 25.22
C ALA A 155 -24.77 -24.43 24.50
N TYR A 156 -25.78 -23.77 25.05
CA TYR A 156 -27.11 -23.72 24.45
C TYR A 156 -27.28 -22.49 23.58
N TYR A 157 -27.99 -22.64 22.49
CA TYR A 157 -28.32 -21.54 21.61
C TYR A 157 -29.40 -20.67 22.25
N LEU A 158 -29.07 -19.43 22.50
CA LEU A 158 -30.02 -18.49 23.06
C LEU A 158 -31.08 -18.13 22.01
N SER A 159 -32.31 -18.60 22.27
CA SER A 159 -33.42 -18.47 21.32
C SER A 159 -34.72 -18.14 22.02
N PRO A 160 -35.57 -17.27 21.43
CA PRO A 160 -36.94 -17.08 21.89
C PRO A 160 -37.86 -18.27 21.55
N TYR A 161 -37.33 -19.28 20.86
CA TYR A 161 -38.06 -20.48 20.42
C TYR A 161 -37.58 -21.73 21.15
N VAL A 162 -38.44 -22.72 21.30
CA VAL A 162 -38.07 -24.05 21.79
C VAL A 162 -37.16 -24.73 20.76
N VAL A 163 -36.08 -25.34 21.21
CA VAL A 163 -35.14 -26.09 20.36
C VAL A 163 -35.27 -27.58 20.66
N LYS A 164 -35.72 -28.39 19.69
CA LYS A 164 -35.90 -29.81 19.88
C LYS A 164 -34.59 -30.59 19.97
N VAL A 165 -33.66 -30.32 19.04
CA VAL A 165 -32.34 -30.98 19.03
C VAL A 165 -31.28 -29.96 18.65
N GLN A 166 -30.19 -29.90 19.42
CA GLN A 166 -29.07 -29.04 19.17
C GLN A 166 -27.72 -29.76 19.25
N SER A 167 -26.80 -29.46 18.36
CA SER A 167 -25.37 -29.77 18.45
C SER A 167 -24.54 -28.51 18.39
N LEU A 168 -23.39 -28.50 19.10
CA LEU A 168 -22.40 -27.42 19.08
C LEU A 168 -21.02 -28.00 18.82
N GLY A 169 -20.32 -27.45 17.83
CA GLY A 169 -18.91 -27.70 17.55
C GLY A 169 -18.10 -26.41 17.73
N VAL A 170 -17.00 -26.48 18.48
CA VAL A 170 -16.04 -25.36 18.65
C VAL A 170 -14.72 -25.75 18.03
N LYS A 171 -14.37 -25.11 16.95
CA LYS A 171 -13.11 -25.34 16.20
C LYS A 171 -12.01 -24.44 16.73
N LEU A 172 -10.86 -25.01 17.04
CA LEU A 172 -9.71 -24.35 17.64
C LEU A 172 -8.55 -24.24 16.62
N PRO A 173 -7.63 -23.27 16.78
CA PRO A 173 -6.46 -23.12 15.90
C PRO A 173 -5.45 -24.26 16.06
N SER A 174 -5.33 -24.84 17.25
CA SER A 174 -4.38 -25.91 17.58
C SER A 174 -5.02 -26.99 18.43
N LYS A 175 -4.30 -28.10 18.65
CA LYS A 175 -4.70 -29.17 19.60
C LYS A 175 -4.41 -28.81 21.06
N ASN A 176 -3.69 -27.71 21.30
CA ASN A 176 -3.23 -27.30 22.62
C ASN A 176 -4.37 -26.54 23.34
N VAL A 177 -5.14 -27.30 24.11
CA VAL A 177 -6.24 -26.78 24.92
C VAL A 177 -5.83 -26.87 26.38
N GLU A 178 -5.72 -25.75 27.06
CA GLU A 178 -5.38 -25.72 28.49
C GLU A 178 -6.55 -26.25 29.34
N SER A 179 -7.72 -25.71 29.08
CA SER A 179 -8.95 -26.18 29.76
C SER A 179 -10.20 -25.81 28.97
N PHE A 180 -11.25 -26.59 29.15
CA PHE A 180 -12.59 -26.28 28.67
C PHE A 180 -13.65 -26.80 29.61
N THR A 181 -14.82 -26.16 29.60
CA THR A 181 -15.99 -26.62 30.39
C THR A 181 -16.46 -27.98 29.87
N LYS A 182 -16.40 -28.98 30.72
CA LYS A 182 -16.81 -30.36 30.40
C LYS A 182 -18.24 -30.61 30.85
N PHE A 183 -19.06 -31.20 29.96
CA PHE A 183 -20.38 -31.76 30.25
C PHE A 183 -20.38 -33.23 29.90
N GLU A 184 -21.40 -33.96 30.34
CA GLU A 184 -21.53 -35.43 30.11
C GLU A 184 -21.38 -35.80 28.62
N ASN A 185 -21.88 -34.93 27.70
CA ASN A 185 -21.86 -35.17 26.27
C ASN A 185 -20.81 -34.29 25.56
N SER A 186 -19.71 -33.91 26.24
CA SER A 186 -18.60 -33.13 25.62
C SER A 186 -17.44 -34.03 25.24
N LYS A 187 -16.87 -33.82 24.04
CA LYS A 187 -15.70 -34.56 23.52
C LYS A 187 -14.78 -33.62 22.80
N LEU A 188 -13.48 -33.73 23.09
CA LEU A 188 -12.43 -33.11 22.29
C LEU A 188 -11.93 -34.10 21.25
N ILE A 189 -12.06 -33.79 19.99
CA ILE A 189 -11.61 -34.61 18.85
C ILE A 189 -10.67 -33.72 18.01
N ASP A 190 -9.40 -34.05 17.99
CA ASP A 190 -8.36 -33.27 17.35
C ASP A 190 -8.32 -31.79 17.82
N SER A 191 -8.74 -30.87 17.00
CA SER A 191 -8.85 -29.42 17.30
C SER A 191 -10.29 -28.93 17.37
N GLU A 192 -11.25 -29.84 17.56
CA GLU A 192 -12.67 -29.50 17.67
C GLU A 192 -13.27 -30.04 18.98
N ILE A 193 -13.89 -29.15 19.76
CA ILE A 193 -14.69 -29.53 20.94
C ILE A 193 -16.12 -29.68 20.48
N LYS A 194 -16.70 -30.86 20.68
CA LYS A 194 -18.10 -31.18 20.38
C LYS A 194 -18.91 -31.26 21.64
N TYR A 195 -20.04 -30.58 21.66
CA TYR A 195 -21.02 -30.58 22.73
C TYR A 195 -22.36 -31.09 22.21
N GLY A 196 -23.03 -31.97 22.99
CA GLY A 196 -24.32 -32.50 22.66
C GLY A 196 -24.28 -33.84 21.91
N PRO A 197 -25.42 -34.29 21.34
CA PRO A 197 -26.66 -33.55 21.15
C PRO A 197 -27.42 -33.27 22.45
N TYR A 198 -28.10 -32.11 22.49
CA TYR A 198 -29.00 -31.70 23.56
C TYR A 198 -30.43 -31.71 23.04
N GLU A 199 -31.38 -32.13 23.86
CA GLU A 199 -32.78 -32.29 23.44
C GLU A 199 -33.71 -31.42 24.28
N ASN A 200 -34.80 -30.96 23.66
CA ASN A 200 -35.91 -30.25 24.28
C ASN A 200 -35.51 -29.04 25.14
N LEU A 201 -34.67 -28.19 24.58
CA LEU A 201 -34.25 -26.98 25.26
C LEU A 201 -35.38 -25.94 25.31
N PRO A 202 -35.72 -25.42 26.51
CA PRO A 202 -36.74 -24.38 26.66
C PRO A 202 -36.25 -23.04 26.06
N VAL A 203 -37.17 -22.10 25.91
CA VAL A 203 -36.86 -20.73 25.44
C VAL A 203 -35.88 -20.07 26.40
N PHE A 204 -34.96 -19.26 25.82
CA PHE A 204 -33.92 -18.52 26.54
C PHE A 204 -32.99 -19.38 27.42
N SER A 205 -32.81 -20.66 27.05
CA SER A 205 -31.83 -21.52 27.73
C SER A 205 -30.42 -20.96 27.57
N TYR A 206 -29.68 -20.88 28.67
CA TYR A 206 -28.31 -20.41 28.70
C TYR A 206 -27.46 -21.24 29.66
N THR A 207 -26.34 -21.78 29.18
CA THR A 207 -25.38 -22.52 30.00
C THR A 207 -23.98 -22.09 29.64
N PRO A 208 -23.27 -21.40 30.52
CA PRO A 208 -21.97 -20.81 30.19
C PRO A 208 -20.93 -21.91 29.91
N ILE A 209 -20.16 -21.69 28.86
CA ILE A 209 -18.92 -22.43 28.54
C ILE A 209 -17.75 -21.48 28.51
N VAL A 210 -16.62 -21.99 28.97
CA VAL A 210 -15.32 -21.31 28.92
C VAL A 210 -14.35 -22.26 28.23
N VAL A 211 -13.64 -21.76 27.24
CA VAL A 211 -12.58 -22.48 26.53
C VAL A 211 -11.30 -21.69 26.64
N HIS A 212 -10.25 -22.28 27.23
CA HIS A 212 -8.93 -21.70 27.39
C HIS A 212 -7.95 -22.49 26.52
N PHE A 213 -7.34 -21.84 25.55
CA PHE A 213 -6.54 -22.50 24.53
C PHE A 213 -5.41 -21.62 24.02
N GLU A 214 -4.44 -22.25 23.39
CA GLU A 214 -3.32 -21.57 22.73
C GLU A 214 -3.76 -20.92 21.42
N SER A 215 -3.46 -19.64 21.26
CA SER A 215 -3.66 -18.88 20.03
C SER A 215 -2.37 -18.18 19.61
N SER A 216 -1.72 -18.72 18.62
CA SER A 216 -0.49 -18.17 18.05
C SER A 216 -0.75 -17.03 17.04
N SER A 217 -2.01 -16.81 16.64
CA SER A 217 -2.36 -15.71 15.74
C SER A 217 -2.23 -14.37 16.45
N PRO A 218 -1.46 -13.42 15.91
CA PRO A 218 -1.38 -12.08 16.48
C PRO A 218 -2.71 -11.34 16.30
N PHE A 219 -3.09 -10.53 17.30
CA PHE A 219 -4.33 -9.78 17.28
C PHE A 219 -4.07 -8.38 16.72
N ALA A 220 -4.16 -8.22 15.42
CA ALA A 220 -3.99 -6.95 14.74
C ALA A 220 -5.32 -6.17 14.78
N VAL A 221 -5.35 -5.08 15.54
CA VAL A 221 -6.51 -4.20 15.70
C VAL A 221 -6.14 -2.80 15.24
N ALA A 222 -6.79 -2.30 14.20
CA ALA A 222 -6.73 -0.90 13.82
C ALA A 222 -7.80 -0.14 14.61
N GLN A 223 -7.39 0.61 15.63
CA GLN A 223 -8.31 1.44 16.43
C GLN A 223 -9.01 2.48 15.55
N GLU A 224 -8.28 3.01 14.58
CA GLU A 224 -8.80 3.95 13.60
C GLU A 224 -8.13 3.69 12.25
N LEU A 225 -8.94 3.60 11.21
CA LEU A 225 -8.50 3.59 9.82
C LEU A 225 -9.21 4.71 9.08
N LEU A 226 -8.45 5.71 8.65
CA LEU A 226 -8.92 6.73 7.73
C LEU A 226 -8.45 6.37 6.31
N ARG A 227 -9.40 6.08 5.45
CA ARG A 227 -9.16 5.73 4.05
C ARG A 227 -9.68 6.82 3.15
N GLU A 228 -8.79 7.54 2.48
CA GLU A 228 -9.12 8.60 1.54
C GLU A 228 -8.94 8.09 0.12
N ILE A 229 -9.99 8.20 -0.70
CA ILE A 229 -10.05 7.77 -2.10
C ILE A 229 -10.28 9.03 -2.93
N GLU A 230 -9.25 9.52 -3.59
CA GLU A 230 -9.32 10.74 -4.39
C GLU A 230 -9.38 10.42 -5.88
N ILE A 231 -10.44 10.87 -6.55
CA ILE A 231 -10.64 10.69 -7.98
C ILE A 231 -10.03 11.88 -8.71
N SER A 232 -9.01 11.61 -9.53
CA SER A 232 -8.36 12.62 -10.35
C SER A 232 -9.00 12.74 -11.72
N HIS A 233 -9.07 13.98 -12.25
CA HIS A 233 -9.44 14.23 -13.65
C HIS A 233 -8.42 13.66 -14.65
N TRP A 234 -7.20 13.37 -14.21
CA TRP A 234 -6.08 12.92 -15.05
C TRP A 234 -5.96 11.41 -15.23
N GLY A 235 -7.01 10.67 -14.87
CA GLY A 235 -7.08 9.22 -15.13
C GLY A 235 -6.50 8.34 -14.03
N ASN A 236 -6.31 8.87 -12.82
CA ASN A 236 -5.83 8.15 -11.65
C ASN A 236 -6.83 8.22 -10.49
N VAL A 237 -6.91 7.16 -9.70
CA VAL A 237 -7.52 7.15 -8.37
C VAL A 237 -6.40 7.01 -7.35
N GLN A 238 -6.22 8.00 -6.50
CA GLN A 238 -5.25 7.95 -5.41
C GLN A 238 -5.94 7.44 -4.15
N VAL A 239 -5.40 6.40 -3.54
CA VAL A 239 -5.86 5.89 -2.25
C VAL A 239 -4.78 6.15 -1.21
N THR A 240 -5.17 6.76 -0.10
CA THR A 240 -4.30 7.00 1.05
C THR A 240 -4.98 6.48 2.30
N GLU A 241 -4.30 5.64 3.04
CA GLU A 241 -4.81 4.94 4.20
C GLU A 241 -3.95 5.24 5.42
N HIS A 242 -4.54 5.83 6.45
CA HIS A 242 -3.88 6.13 7.71
C HIS A 242 -4.35 5.16 8.78
N TYR A 243 -3.41 4.41 9.33
CA TYR A 243 -3.66 3.37 10.32
C TYR A 243 -3.16 3.79 11.71
N LYS A 244 -3.99 3.57 12.72
CA LYS A 244 -3.58 3.51 14.13
C LYS A 244 -3.71 2.06 14.58
N LEU A 245 -2.64 1.28 14.44
CA LEU A 245 -2.62 -0.15 14.67
C LEU A 245 -2.14 -0.47 16.09
N VAL A 246 -2.80 -1.42 16.73
CA VAL A 246 -2.45 -1.95 18.06
C VAL A 246 -2.43 -3.46 18.01
N HIS A 247 -1.50 -4.09 18.71
CA HIS A 247 -1.58 -5.52 18.96
C HIS A 247 -2.47 -5.78 20.18
N GLY A 248 -3.69 -6.28 19.94
CA GLY A 248 -4.72 -6.52 20.98
C GLY A 248 -4.53 -7.79 21.81
N GLY A 249 -3.40 -8.50 21.66
CA GLY A 249 -3.08 -9.71 22.42
C GLY A 249 -2.53 -9.43 23.82
N ALA A 250 -2.03 -10.48 24.48
CA ALA A 250 -1.43 -10.40 25.81
C ALA A 250 -0.29 -9.40 25.85
N HIS A 251 -0.32 -8.49 26.81
CA HIS A 251 0.68 -7.42 26.94
C HIS A 251 2.08 -7.99 27.22
N ASN A 252 3.09 -7.46 26.56
CA ASN A 252 4.45 -7.88 26.81
C ASN A 252 4.91 -7.44 28.21
N LYS A 253 5.34 -8.41 29.03
CA LYS A 253 5.85 -8.20 30.39
C LYS A 253 7.35 -7.93 30.33
N GLY A 254 7.77 -6.76 30.75
CA GLY A 254 9.17 -6.35 30.77
C GLY A 254 9.61 -5.60 29.51
N GLY A 255 10.92 -5.35 29.41
CA GLY A 255 11.53 -4.68 28.27
C GLY A 255 11.73 -5.62 27.07
N PHE A 256 11.86 -5.05 25.88
CA PHE A 256 12.20 -5.81 24.69
C PHE A 256 13.69 -6.22 24.70
N SER A 257 13.96 -7.53 24.62
CA SER A 257 15.29 -8.07 24.45
C SER A 257 15.52 -8.44 22.97
N ARG A 258 16.34 -7.65 22.29
CA ARG A 258 16.73 -7.94 20.91
C ARG A 258 17.51 -9.25 20.77
N PHE A 259 18.32 -9.58 21.79
CA PHE A 259 19.09 -10.81 21.82
C PHE A 259 18.17 -12.05 21.86
N ASP A 260 17.21 -12.07 22.80
CA ASP A 260 16.26 -13.19 22.90
C ASP A 260 15.38 -13.30 21.66
N TYR A 261 15.02 -12.18 21.05
CA TYR A 261 14.25 -12.14 19.81
C TYR A 261 15.01 -12.78 18.63
N GLN A 262 16.31 -12.49 18.51
CA GLN A 262 17.14 -13.02 17.42
C GLN A 262 17.59 -14.47 17.67
N SER A 263 17.80 -14.86 18.94
CA SER A 263 18.27 -16.21 19.30
C SER A 263 17.17 -17.28 19.20
N ARG A 264 15.90 -16.87 19.30
CA ARG A 264 14.74 -17.79 19.28
C ARG A 264 13.65 -17.27 18.33
N PRO A 265 13.89 -17.22 17.02
CA PRO A 265 12.97 -16.60 16.06
C PRO A 265 11.58 -17.27 16.08
N PHE A 266 11.51 -18.59 16.23
CA PHE A 266 10.24 -19.32 16.25
C PHE A 266 9.41 -19.08 17.52
N ALA A 267 10.02 -18.92 18.67
CA ALA A 267 9.31 -18.64 19.92
C ALA A 267 8.80 -17.19 19.96
N SER A 268 9.56 -16.25 19.40
CA SER A 268 9.16 -14.84 19.32
C SER A 268 8.10 -14.57 18.26
N GLU A 269 7.98 -15.42 17.24
CA GLU A 269 6.99 -15.28 16.18
C GLU A 269 5.56 -15.59 16.64
N SER A 270 5.40 -16.41 17.69
CA SER A 270 4.08 -16.79 18.18
C SER A 270 3.34 -15.68 18.94
N SER A 271 4.05 -14.69 19.48
CA SER A 271 3.48 -13.61 20.30
C SER A 271 3.61 -12.22 19.68
N SER A 272 4.23 -12.09 18.52
CA SER A 272 4.41 -10.81 17.83
C SER A 272 4.15 -10.94 16.34
N PHE A 273 3.72 -9.89 15.68
CA PHE A 273 3.74 -9.87 14.23
C PHE A 273 4.91 -9.06 13.69
N ARG A 274 5.63 -9.66 12.75
CA ARG A 274 6.77 -9.06 12.04
C ARG A 274 6.36 -8.39 10.76
N HIS A 275 5.36 -8.94 10.10
CA HIS A 275 4.85 -8.45 8.82
C HIS A 275 3.33 -8.54 8.78
N LEU A 276 2.75 -7.67 8.01
CA LEU A 276 1.33 -7.63 7.65
C LEU A 276 1.22 -7.77 6.14
N LEU A 277 0.28 -8.55 5.67
CA LEU A 277 0.03 -8.74 4.25
C LEU A 277 -1.16 -7.88 3.82
N ALA A 278 -0.93 -6.91 2.94
CA ALA A 278 -1.97 -6.13 2.32
C ALA A 278 -2.23 -6.61 0.89
N ARG A 279 -3.48 -6.94 0.58
CA ARG A 279 -3.93 -7.26 -0.77
C ARG A 279 -4.51 -6.02 -1.43
N LEU A 280 -3.69 -5.37 -2.23
CA LEU A 280 -4.08 -4.20 -2.99
C LEU A 280 -4.81 -4.61 -4.29
N PRO A 281 -5.64 -3.73 -4.85
CA PRO A 281 -6.23 -3.97 -6.16
C PRO A 281 -5.17 -4.24 -7.24
N PRO A 282 -5.51 -5.02 -8.29
CA PRO A 282 -4.59 -5.27 -9.38
C PRO A 282 -4.11 -3.96 -10.04
N ARG A 283 -2.88 -3.97 -10.50
CA ARG A 283 -2.22 -2.80 -11.14
C ARG A 283 -2.08 -1.56 -10.23
N ALA A 284 -2.11 -1.73 -8.91
CA ALA A 284 -1.72 -0.67 -8.00
C ALA A 284 -0.27 -0.25 -8.28
N HIS A 285 -0.03 1.07 -8.38
CA HIS A 285 1.26 1.65 -8.70
C HIS A 285 1.63 2.74 -7.70
N SER A 286 2.88 3.19 -7.73
CA SER A 286 3.38 4.25 -6.84
C SER A 286 3.09 3.96 -5.36
N VAL A 287 3.22 2.68 -5.00
CA VAL A 287 2.93 2.22 -3.64
C VAL A 287 4.01 2.70 -2.70
N TYR A 288 3.61 3.32 -1.59
CA TYR A 288 4.52 3.73 -0.53
C TYR A 288 3.98 3.33 0.84
N TYR A 289 4.89 3.07 1.75
CA TYR A 289 4.61 2.84 3.16
C TYR A 289 5.45 3.79 4.00
N ARG A 290 4.80 4.54 4.86
CA ARG A 290 5.41 5.58 5.69
C ARG A 290 4.90 5.48 7.12
N ASP A 291 5.82 5.49 8.08
CA ASP A 291 5.51 5.62 9.50
C ASP A 291 5.73 7.07 9.99
N GLU A 292 5.64 7.31 11.29
CA GLU A 292 5.85 8.64 11.90
C GLU A 292 7.28 9.18 11.69
N ILE A 293 8.26 8.29 11.52
CA ILE A 293 9.66 8.64 11.31
C ILE A 293 9.93 8.99 9.84
N GLY A 294 9.28 8.30 8.91
CA GLY A 294 9.44 8.52 7.48
C GLY A 294 9.18 7.26 6.65
N ASN A 295 9.60 7.27 5.39
CA ASN A 295 9.40 6.14 4.48
C ASN A 295 10.14 4.88 4.98
N VAL A 296 9.46 3.74 4.88
CA VAL A 296 10.01 2.44 5.25
C VAL A 296 10.28 1.64 3.99
N SER A 297 11.54 1.29 3.76
CA SER A 297 12.00 0.61 2.54
C SER A 297 12.08 -0.92 2.66
N THR A 298 11.86 -1.48 3.86
CA THR A 298 11.90 -2.93 4.10
C THR A 298 10.69 -3.68 3.58
N SER A 299 9.63 -2.97 3.19
CA SER A 299 8.41 -3.57 2.65
C SER A 299 8.62 -4.11 1.24
N HIS A 300 7.98 -5.23 0.94
CA HIS A 300 8.09 -5.90 -0.35
C HIS A 300 6.78 -5.82 -1.12
N LEU A 301 6.84 -5.28 -2.34
CA LEU A 301 5.72 -5.23 -3.27
C LEU A 301 5.87 -6.33 -4.32
N ARG A 302 4.85 -7.18 -4.44
CA ARG A 302 4.76 -8.21 -5.47
C ARG A 302 3.45 -8.01 -6.23
N GLY A 303 3.51 -7.82 -7.53
CA GLY A 303 2.32 -7.59 -8.34
C GLY A 303 2.33 -8.38 -9.64
N ASP A 304 1.19 -8.90 -10.02
CA ASP A 304 0.90 -9.42 -11.34
C ASP A 304 -0.36 -8.75 -11.91
N SER A 305 -0.82 -9.16 -13.08
CA SER A 305 -2.02 -8.61 -13.72
C SER A 305 -3.32 -8.87 -12.94
N ARG A 306 -3.31 -9.79 -11.96
CA ARG A 306 -4.50 -10.24 -11.23
C ARG A 306 -4.52 -9.80 -9.78
N LYS A 307 -3.34 -9.64 -9.15
CA LYS A 307 -3.23 -9.26 -7.73
C LYS A 307 -1.97 -8.44 -7.48
N THR A 308 -2.04 -7.58 -6.49
CA THR A 308 -0.90 -6.85 -5.96
C THR A 308 -0.84 -7.09 -4.46
N GLU A 309 0.26 -7.65 -3.98
CA GLU A 309 0.50 -7.97 -2.57
C GLU A 309 1.62 -7.08 -2.03
N LEU A 310 1.33 -6.37 -0.96
CA LEU A 310 2.29 -5.57 -0.22
C LEU A 310 2.55 -6.24 1.13
N VAL A 311 3.76 -6.73 1.33
CA VAL A 311 4.22 -7.21 2.65
C VAL A 311 4.79 -6.01 3.40
N ILE A 312 4.11 -5.60 4.45
CA ILE A 312 4.47 -4.47 5.30
C ILE A 312 5.32 -4.99 6.45
N GLU A 313 6.57 -4.55 6.53
CA GLU A 313 7.45 -4.86 7.65
C GLU A 313 7.60 -3.61 8.53
N PRO A 314 6.99 -3.60 9.73
CA PRO A 314 7.21 -2.54 10.71
C PRO A 314 8.69 -2.46 11.11
N ARG A 315 9.17 -1.29 11.56
CA ARG A 315 10.57 -1.11 11.98
C ARG A 315 10.98 -2.01 13.13
N TYR A 316 10.03 -2.46 13.90
CA TYR A 316 10.21 -3.38 15.02
C TYR A 316 9.05 -4.37 15.08
N PRO A 317 9.28 -5.58 15.58
CA PRO A 317 8.20 -6.54 15.78
C PRO A 317 7.19 -6.00 16.79
N MET A 318 5.91 -6.16 16.50
CA MET A 318 4.84 -5.65 17.34
C MET A 318 4.41 -6.71 18.35
N PHE A 319 4.67 -6.46 19.64
CA PHE A 319 4.21 -7.29 20.74
C PHE A 319 2.88 -6.79 21.30
N GLY A 320 2.22 -7.63 22.09
CA GLY A 320 0.94 -7.29 22.69
C GLY A 320 0.97 -5.97 23.50
N GLY A 321 -0.06 -5.16 23.28
CA GLY A 321 -0.18 -3.81 23.83
C GLY A 321 0.61 -2.71 23.10
N TRP A 322 1.49 -3.06 22.16
CA TRP A 322 2.24 -2.07 21.38
C TRP A 322 1.38 -1.45 20.28
N LYS A 323 1.70 -0.18 19.99
CA LYS A 323 0.97 0.64 19.01
C LYS A 323 1.91 1.17 17.95
N THR A 324 1.40 1.33 16.75
CA THR A 324 2.09 1.98 15.64
C THR A 324 1.11 2.76 14.79
N SER A 325 1.55 3.90 14.27
CA SER A 325 0.79 4.67 13.28
C SER A 325 1.58 4.71 11.98
N PHE A 326 0.90 4.45 10.89
CA PHE A 326 1.52 4.46 9.57
C PHE A 326 0.52 4.81 8.47
N THR A 327 1.07 5.16 7.34
CA THR A 327 0.31 5.50 6.13
C THR A 327 0.74 4.60 4.99
N ILE A 328 -0.24 4.08 4.27
CA ILE A 328 -0.06 3.41 2.98
C ILE A 328 -0.70 4.28 1.91
N GLY A 329 -0.02 4.51 0.81
CA GLY A 329 -0.61 5.17 -0.34
C GLY A 329 -0.29 4.44 -1.63
N TYR A 330 -1.25 4.46 -2.55
CA TYR A 330 -1.11 3.83 -3.86
C TYR A 330 -2.03 4.47 -4.89
N GLY A 331 -1.61 4.43 -6.15
CA GLY A 331 -2.40 4.87 -7.29
C GLY A 331 -3.06 3.70 -8.00
N LEU A 332 -4.25 3.93 -8.54
CA LEU A 332 -5.01 2.96 -9.34
C LEU A 332 -5.40 3.58 -10.68
N PRO A 333 -5.35 2.84 -11.80
CA PRO A 333 -5.80 3.35 -13.09
C PRO A 333 -7.31 3.53 -13.09
N LEU A 334 -7.78 4.76 -13.32
CA LEU A 334 -9.18 5.16 -13.24
C LEU A 334 -10.10 4.28 -14.10
N LYS A 335 -9.64 3.88 -15.28
CA LYS A 335 -10.41 3.06 -16.24
C LYS A 335 -10.88 1.70 -15.71
N ASP A 336 -10.25 1.19 -14.65
CA ASP A 336 -10.57 -0.11 -14.07
C ASP A 336 -11.63 -0.02 -12.98
N PHE A 337 -11.81 1.19 -12.42
CA PHE A 337 -12.67 1.43 -11.26
C PHE A 337 -13.82 2.39 -11.52
N LEU A 338 -13.70 3.25 -12.55
CA LEU A 338 -14.73 4.21 -12.91
C LEU A 338 -15.42 3.79 -14.21
N PHE A 339 -16.71 3.53 -14.11
CA PHE A 339 -17.57 3.15 -15.23
C PHE A 339 -18.51 4.31 -15.57
N GLN A 340 -18.91 4.40 -16.82
CA GLN A 340 -19.89 5.39 -17.28
C GLN A 340 -21.13 4.67 -17.78
N SER A 341 -22.29 5.04 -17.25
CA SER A 341 -23.60 4.56 -17.66
C SER A 341 -24.61 5.70 -17.65
N GLU A 342 -25.35 5.90 -18.75
CA GLU A 342 -26.44 6.88 -18.86
C GLU A 342 -26.06 8.32 -18.46
N GLY A 343 -24.84 8.75 -18.78
CA GLY A 343 -24.32 10.08 -18.42
C GLY A 343 -23.89 10.23 -16.95
N ARG A 344 -24.00 9.17 -16.15
CA ARG A 344 -23.52 9.10 -14.78
C ARG A 344 -22.23 8.32 -14.70
N ARG A 345 -21.37 8.68 -13.77
CA ARG A 345 -20.12 7.96 -13.47
C ARG A 345 -20.30 7.13 -12.22
N LEU A 346 -19.84 5.90 -12.27
CA LEU A 346 -19.96 4.91 -11.20
C LEU A 346 -18.55 4.49 -10.78
N LEU A 347 -18.12 4.86 -9.58
CA LEU A 347 -16.91 4.34 -8.96
C LEU A 347 -17.25 3.01 -8.29
N ASN A 348 -16.49 1.97 -8.59
CA ASN A 348 -16.59 0.65 -7.96
C ASN A 348 -15.25 0.31 -7.31
N ILE A 349 -15.21 0.31 -5.98
CA ILE A 349 -13.99 0.05 -5.21
C ILE A 349 -14.34 -0.70 -3.92
N SER A 350 -13.41 -1.50 -3.38
CA SER A 350 -13.62 -2.22 -2.13
C SER A 350 -13.69 -1.26 -0.93
N PHE A 351 -14.61 -1.53 0.00
CA PHE A 351 -14.88 -0.68 1.17
C PHE A 351 -13.89 -0.90 2.30
N GLY A 352 -13.58 -2.16 2.61
CA GLY A 352 -12.86 -2.58 3.81
C GLY A 352 -11.36 -2.32 3.78
N CYS A 353 -10.68 -2.87 4.78
CA CYS A 353 -9.23 -2.82 4.94
C CYS A 353 -8.55 -3.80 3.97
N PRO A 354 -7.53 -3.39 3.21
CA PRO A 354 -6.77 -4.30 2.35
C PRO A 354 -5.81 -5.21 3.14
N ILE A 355 -5.48 -4.90 4.39
CA ILE A 355 -4.61 -5.74 5.22
C ILE A 355 -5.41 -6.94 5.73
N GLU A 356 -4.86 -8.13 5.55
CA GLU A 356 -5.49 -9.38 5.99
C GLU A 356 -5.52 -9.51 7.50
N ASP A 357 -6.55 -10.19 8.01
CA ASP A 357 -6.73 -10.53 9.42
C ASP A 357 -6.65 -9.33 10.39
N VAL A 358 -6.98 -8.13 9.93
CA VAL A 358 -7.08 -6.92 10.75
C VAL A 358 -8.55 -6.64 11.08
N VAL A 359 -8.82 -6.41 12.36
CA VAL A 359 -10.09 -5.86 12.84
C VAL A 359 -9.95 -4.35 12.89
N VAL A 360 -10.94 -3.61 12.38
CA VAL A 360 -10.94 -2.14 12.42
C VAL A 360 -12.08 -1.67 13.32
N ASP A 361 -11.75 -0.99 14.42
CA ASP A 361 -12.74 -0.49 15.37
C ASP A 361 -13.55 0.65 14.75
N ASP A 362 -12.87 1.65 14.19
CA ASP A 362 -13.47 2.79 13.50
C ASP A 362 -12.87 2.93 12.09
N LEU A 363 -13.67 2.64 11.07
CA LEU A 363 -13.33 2.88 9.68
C LEU A 363 -14.05 4.15 9.18
N ILE A 364 -13.26 5.09 8.65
CA ILE A 364 -13.75 6.29 7.97
C ILE A 364 -13.26 6.24 6.52
N VAL A 365 -14.16 6.11 5.58
CA VAL A 365 -13.86 6.16 4.14
C VAL A 365 -14.29 7.52 3.61
N LYS A 366 -13.35 8.29 3.08
CA LYS A 366 -13.57 9.58 2.44
C LYS A 366 -13.40 9.44 0.93
N VAL A 367 -14.47 9.60 0.18
CA VAL A 367 -14.40 9.60 -1.29
C VAL A 367 -14.41 11.04 -1.76
N VAL A 368 -13.24 11.51 -2.19
CA VAL A 368 -13.05 12.88 -2.71
C VAL A 368 -13.39 12.87 -4.19
N LEU A 369 -14.51 13.47 -4.53
CA LEU A 369 -14.99 13.57 -5.90
C LEU A 369 -14.33 14.75 -6.62
N PRO A 370 -14.23 14.71 -7.95
CA PRO A 370 -13.74 15.84 -8.73
C PRO A 370 -14.59 17.09 -8.51
N GLU A 371 -13.97 18.26 -8.61
CA GLU A 371 -14.68 19.54 -8.58
C GLU A 371 -15.80 19.59 -9.65
N GLY A 372 -16.94 20.13 -9.30
CA GLY A 372 -18.13 20.18 -10.18
C GLY A 372 -18.99 18.91 -10.16
N SER A 373 -18.68 17.92 -9.31
CA SER A 373 -19.57 16.76 -9.11
C SER A 373 -20.83 17.16 -8.37
N LYS A 374 -22.00 16.69 -8.88
CA LYS A 374 -23.33 16.94 -8.30
C LYS A 374 -24.08 15.62 -8.16
N ASP A 375 -25.14 15.62 -7.33
CA ASP A 375 -26.07 14.50 -7.16
C ASP A 375 -25.36 13.16 -6.93
N PHE A 376 -24.40 13.15 -6.01
CA PHE A 376 -23.66 11.93 -5.70
C PHE A 376 -24.36 11.13 -4.58
N TYR A 377 -24.29 9.82 -4.72
CA TYR A 377 -24.92 8.91 -3.79
C TYR A 377 -24.11 7.61 -3.71
N SER A 378 -24.10 6.96 -2.54
CA SER A 378 -23.42 5.68 -2.37
C SER A 378 -24.39 4.53 -2.16
N SER A 379 -24.04 3.39 -2.74
CA SER A 379 -24.69 2.10 -2.46
C SER A 379 -23.69 1.19 -1.80
N VAL A 380 -23.87 0.96 -0.49
CA VAL A 380 -23.03 0.09 0.34
C VAL A 380 -23.90 -1.09 0.77
N PRO A 381 -23.40 -2.36 0.72
CA PRO A 381 -24.19 -3.54 1.03
C PRO A 381 -24.57 -3.69 2.51
N PHE A 382 -24.06 -2.84 3.38
CA PHE A 382 -24.32 -2.84 4.84
C PHE A 382 -24.58 -1.41 5.34
N SER A 383 -25.11 -1.29 6.56
CA SER A 383 -25.44 0.02 7.14
C SER A 383 -24.17 0.80 7.49
N THR A 384 -24.10 2.05 7.03
CA THR A 384 -23.05 3.00 7.31
C THR A 384 -23.65 4.35 7.69
N LYS A 385 -22.95 5.10 8.55
CA LYS A 385 -23.26 6.52 8.73
C LYS A 385 -22.60 7.29 7.59
N GLN A 386 -23.36 8.18 6.93
CA GLN A 386 -22.83 8.95 5.81
C GLN A 386 -23.18 10.42 5.96
N TRP A 387 -22.25 11.28 5.53
CA TRP A 387 -22.40 12.72 5.45
C TRP A 387 -21.48 13.30 4.38
N GLU A 388 -21.61 14.56 4.12
CA GLU A 388 -20.87 15.29 3.10
C GLU A 388 -19.92 16.31 3.75
N GLU A 389 -18.72 16.45 3.18
CA GLU A 389 -17.73 17.47 3.52
C GLU A 389 -17.25 18.15 2.23
N ILE A 390 -16.55 19.27 2.35
CA ILE A 390 -15.89 19.93 1.22
C ILE A 390 -14.39 19.99 1.52
N LYS A 391 -13.57 19.52 0.58
CA LYS A 391 -12.11 19.59 0.63
C LYS A 391 -11.63 20.60 -0.41
N TYR A 392 -10.76 21.50 -0.01
CA TYR A 392 -10.11 22.44 -0.91
C TYR A 392 -8.68 22.01 -1.19
N SER A 393 -8.31 21.97 -2.46
CA SER A 393 -6.94 21.80 -2.95
C SER A 393 -6.40 23.13 -3.48
N HIS A 394 -5.09 23.20 -3.79
CA HIS A 394 -4.44 24.45 -4.20
C HIS A 394 -5.00 25.11 -5.47
N LEU A 395 -5.65 24.36 -6.35
CA LEU A 395 -6.19 24.85 -7.62
C LEU A 395 -7.71 24.80 -7.69
N ASP A 396 -8.38 24.44 -6.60
CA ASP A 396 -9.83 24.33 -6.56
C ASP A 396 -10.46 25.72 -6.31
N ILE A 397 -11.50 26.06 -7.05
CA ILE A 397 -12.27 27.33 -6.94
C ILE A 397 -13.48 27.11 -6.01
N ALA A 398 -14.30 26.12 -6.32
CA ALA A 398 -15.50 25.80 -5.55
C ALA A 398 -15.26 24.72 -4.48
N GLY A 399 -14.11 24.03 -4.53
CA GLY A 399 -13.78 22.90 -3.69
C GLY A 399 -14.37 21.59 -4.22
N ARG A 400 -13.86 20.49 -3.68
CA ARG A 400 -14.25 19.13 -4.06
C ARG A 400 -15.22 18.56 -3.05
N PRO A 401 -16.38 18.07 -3.46
CA PRO A 401 -17.28 17.39 -2.55
C PRO A 401 -16.66 16.06 -2.10
N VAL A 402 -16.80 15.79 -0.82
CA VAL A 402 -16.31 14.57 -0.17
C VAL A 402 -17.47 13.82 0.42
N LEU A 403 -17.68 12.60 -0.02
CA LEU A 403 -18.61 11.68 0.60
C LEU A 403 -17.88 10.93 1.71
N VAL A 404 -18.33 11.09 2.95
CA VAL A 404 -17.76 10.42 4.12
C VAL A 404 -18.68 9.30 4.56
N LEU A 405 -18.10 8.10 4.67
CA LEU A 405 -18.78 6.88 5.12
C LEU A 405 -18.08 6.40 6.39
N LYS A 406 -18.81 6.29 7.49
CA LYS A 406 -18.27 5.76 8.75
C LYS A 406 -18.95 4.45 9.11
N LYS A 407 -18.14 3.45 9.45
CA LYS A 407 -18.58 2.16 9.98
C LYS A 407 -17.69 1.76 11.15
N THR A 408 -18.31 1.26 12.20
CA THR A 408 -17.62 0.71 13.36
C THR A 408 -17.54 -0.81 13.24
N ASN A 409 -16.56 -1.41 13.90
CA ASN A 409 -16.42 -2.86 14.01
C ASN A 409 -16.30 -3.57 12.65
N VAL A 410 -15.31 -3.14 11.84
CA VAL A 410 -15.13 -3.67 10.48
C VAL A 410 -14.22 -4.88 10.48
N VAL A 411 -14.64 -5.92 9.78
CA VAL A 411 -13.96 -7.21 9.62
C VAL A 411 -13.71 -7.49 8.14
N PRO A 412 -12.87 -8.49 7.78
CA PRO A 412 -12.60 -8.82 6.38
C PRO A 412 -13.83 -9.08 5.52
N GLU A 413 -14.93 -9.54 6.12
CA GLU A 413 -16.21 -9.76 5.45
C GLU A 413 -16.83 -8.47 4.88
N HIS A 414 -16.45 -7.30 5.38
CA HIS A 414 -16.88 -5.99 4.86
C HIS A 414 -16.01 -5.49 3.69
N ASN A 415 -14.98 -6.22 3.29
CA ASN A 415 -14.14 -5.83 2.15
C ASN A 415 -14.82 -6.17 0.81
N GLU A 416 -16.08 -5.80 0.70
CA GLU A 416 -16.90 -5.92 -0.50
C GLU A 416 -16.85 -4.64 -1.33
N PRO A 417 -17.03 -4.74 -2.66
CA PRO A 417 -17.13 -3.57 -3.53
C PRO A 417 -18.36 -2.72 -3.16
N PHE A 418 -18.20 -1.41 -3.13
CA PHE A 418 -19.31 -0.46 -3.02
C PHE A 418 -19.32 0.48 -4.23
N LEU A 419 -20.48 1.03 -4.53
CA LEU A 419 -20.70 1.89 -5.66
C LEU A 419 -20.90 3.33 -5.19
N VAL A 420 -20.16 4.26 -5.80
CA VAL A 420 -20.43 5.70 -5.68
C VAL A 420 -20.83 6.22 -7.04
N GLN A 421 -22.07 6.69 -7.14
CA GLN A 421 -22.62 7.27 -8.35
C GLN A 421 -22.53 8.78 -8.25
N GLN A 422 -22.14 9.43 -9.35
CA GLN A 422 -22.07 10.89 -9.46
C GLN A 422 -22.53 11.35 -10.83
N SER A 423 -23.21 12.50 -10.89
CA SER A 423 -23.38 13.27 -12.11
C SER A 423 -22.24 14.29 -12.21
N PHE A 424 -21.73 14.47 -13.40
CA PHE A 424 -20.63 15.38 -13.65
C PHE A 424 -21.07 16.43 -14.68
N THR A 425 -21.04 17.69 -14.29
CA THR A 425 -21.21 18.81 -15.22
C THR A 425 -19.83 19.22 -15.71
N ALA A 426 -19.63 19.17 -17.03
CA ALA A 426 -18.34 19.48 -17.68
C ALA A 426 -17.87 20.94 -17.45
N GLU A 427 -18.72 21.78 -16.89
CA GLU A 427 -18.45 23.20 -16.68
C GLU A 427 -17.26 23.47 -15.73
N GLY A 428 -17.10 22.69 -14.65
CA GLY A 428 -16.00 22.91 -13.70
C GLY A 428 -14.62 22.38 -14.16
N ALA A 429 -14.59 21.33 -14.99
CA ALA A 429 -13.31 20.77 -15.47
C ALA A 429 -12.72 21.57 -16.64
N SER A 430 -13.56 22.25 -17.42
CA SER A 430 -13.12 23.08 -18.54
C SER A 430 -12.40 24.34 -18.08
N ASP A 431 -12.81 24.91 -16.95
CA ASP A 431 -12.31 26.21 -16.52
C ASP A 431 -10.86 26.14 -16.01
N ALA A 432 -10.51 25.19 -15.15
CA ALA A 432 -9.13 25.07 -14.67
C ALA A 432 -8.14 24.71 -15.79
N SER A 433 -8.52 23.77 -16.67
CA SER A 433 -7.72 23.39 -17.84
C SER A 433 -7.61 24.55 -18.83
N PHE A 434 -8.68 25.30 -19.02
CA PHE A 434 -8.71 26.48 -19.87
C PHE A 434 -7.79 27.59 -19.32
N TRP A 435 -7.83 27.87 -18.00
CA TRP A 435 -6.96 28.86 -17.38
C TRP A 435 -5.49 28.47 -17.41
N ILE A 436 -5.16 27.18 -17.20
CA ILE A 436 -3.80 26.67 -17.34
C ILE A 436 -3.32 26.81 -18.79
N PHE A 437 -4.16 26.45 -19.76
CA PHE A 437 -3.86 26.61 -21.18
C PHE A 437 -3.69 28.09 -21.54
N LEU A 438 -4.54 28.97 -21.04
CA LEU A 438 -4.48 30.42 -21.27
C LEU A 438 -3.23 31.03 -20.66
N LEU A 439 -2.83 30.60 -19.45
CA LEU A 439 -1.57 31.01 -18.82
C LEU A 439 -0.36 30.49 -19.62
N PHE A 440 -0.41 29.28 -20.13
CA PHE A 440 0.65 28.73 -20.97
C PHE A 440 0.77 29.48 -22.31
N VAL A 441 -0.37 29.76 -22.96
CA VAL A 441 -0.41 30.59 -24.17
C VAL A 441 0.07 32.01 -23.87
N ALA A 442 -0.37 32.60 -22.77
CA ALA A 442 0.08 33.93 -22.34
C ALA A 442 1.59 33.95 -22.07
N TYR A 443 2.15 32.90 -21.47
CA TYR A 443 3.59 32.74 -21.26
C TYR A 443 4.33 32.64 -22.58
N ILE A 444 3.86 31.83 -23.54
CA ILE A 444 4.48 31.75 -24.89
C ILE A 444 4.40 33.10 -25.61
N VAL A 445 3.23 33.77 -25.57
CA VAL A 445 3.05 35.08 -26.17
C VAL A 445 3.96 36.11 -25.51
N PHE A 446 4.05 36.12 -24.17
CA PHE A 446 4.95 36.99 -23.41
C PHE A 446 6.43 36.78 -23.80
N MET A 447 6.86 35.51 -23.86
CA MET A 447 8.22 35.19 -24.33
C MET A 447 8.48 35.64 -25.77
N HIS A 448 7.48 35.49 -26.64
CA HIS A 448 7.56 35.89 -28.04
C HIS A 448 7.55 37.41 -28.22
N VAL A 449 6.72 38.10 -27.43
CA VAL A 449 6.63 39.58 -27.42
C VAL A 449 7.91 40.18 -26.81
N ASP A 450 8.46 39.59 -25.76
CA ASP A 450 9.72 40.05 -25.16
C ASP A 450 10.90 39.91 -26.15
N MET A 451 10.94 38.77 -26.88
CA MET A 451 11.92 38.61 -27.98
C MET A 451 11.69 39.56 -29.16
N SER A 452 10.47 40.06 -29.41
CA SER A 452 10.17 40.98 -30.50
C SER A 452 10.24 42.46 -30.10
N ILE A 453 10.04 42.81 -28.83
CA ILE A 453 10.09 44.17 -28.27
C ILE A 453 11.50 44.53 -27.87
N SER A 454 12.33 43.61 -27.46
CA SER A 454 13.75 43.85 -27.33
C SER A 454 14.37 44.04 -28.74
N LYS A 455 14.12 45.23 -29.33
CA LYS A 455 15.04 45.76 -30.34
C LYS A 455 16.42 45.42 -29.82
N SER A 456 17.07 44.46 -30.50
CA SER A 456 18.39 43.96 -30.25
C SER A 456 19.18 44.88 -29.32
N SER A 457 19.00 44.74 -28.03
CA SER A 457 19.88 45.40 -27.09
C SER A 457 21.25 44.87 -27.41
N ALA A 458 22.23 45.75 -27.47
CA ALA A 458 23.63 45.37 -27.75
C ALA A 458 24.08 44.19 -26.89
N SER A 459 23.44 43.97 -25.72
CA SER A 459 23.63 42.83 -24.82
C SER A 459 23.15 41.48 -25.36
N TYR A 460 22.10 41.43 -26.18
CA TYR A 460 21.60 40.17 -26.75
C TYR A 460 22.48 39.72 -27.93
N ILE A 461 22.87 40.66 -28.78
CA ILE A 461 23.81 40.38 -29.88
C ILE A 461 25.16 39.95 -29.32
N SER A 462 25.64 40.61 -28.25
CA SER A 462 26.88 40.21 -27.58
C SER A 462 26.81 38.84 -26.94
N LYS A 463 25.63 38.45 -26.40
CA LYS A 463 25.41 37.13 -25.82
C LYS A 463 25.40 36.03 -26.88
N LEU A 464 24.70 36.25 -28.01
CA LEU A 464 24.71 35.34 -29.15
C LEU A 464 26.11 35.13 -29.73
N GLN A 465 26.87 36.23 -29.87
CA GLN A 465 28.25 36.16 -30.34
C GLN A 465 29.18 35.49 -29.32
N TRP A 466 28.88 35.60 -28.02
CA TRP A 466 29.61 34.90 -26.97
C TRP A 466 29.33 33.39 -26.99
N ASP A 467 28.08 32.98 -27.20
CA ASP A 467 27.72 31.57 -27.34
C ASP A 467 28.41 30.92 -28.58
N GLU A 468 28.59 31.68 -29.66
CA GLU A 468 29.32 31.22 -30.84
C GLU A 468 30.84 31.09 -30.56
N VAL A 469 31.40 31.99 -29.78
CA VAL A 469 32.80 31.90 -29.31
C VAL A 469 32.99 30.70 -28.40
N GLN A 470 32.08 30.47 -27.45
CA GLN A 470 32.11 29.30 -26.56
C GLN A 470 32.07 28.00 -27.36
N THR A 471 31.16 27.88 -28.33
CA THR A 471 31.06 26.71 -29.19
C THR A 471 32.34 26.45 -29.97
N SER A 472 32.96 27.52 -30.52
CA SER A 472 34.22 27.43 -31.24
C SER A 472 35.39 27.07 -30.32
N LEU A 473 35.41 27.56 -29.09
CA LEU A 473 36.41 27.23 -28.08
C LEU A 473 36.29 25.76 -27.64
N GLN A 474 35.08 25.28 -27.38
CA GLN A 474 34.85 23.87 -27.07
C GLN A 474 35.32 22.94 -28.19
N HIS A 475 35.13 23.36 -29.45
CA HIS A 475 35.63 22.59 -30.60
C HIS A 475 37.18 22.57 -30.62
N VAL A 476 37.87 23.68 -30.36
CA VAL A 476 39.33 23.73 -30.24
C VAL A 476 39.83 22.80 -29.13
N LEU A 477 39.23 22.87 -27.92
CA LEU A 477 39.58 22.02 -26.79
C LEU A 477 39.36 20.54 -27.10
N SER A 478 38.26 20.20 -27.79
CA SER A 478 37.98 18.84 -28.25
C SER A 478 39.07 18.30 -29.18
N VAL A 479 39.52 19.11 -30.15
CA VAL A 479 40.60 18.72 -31.07
C VAL A 479 41.92 18.52 -30.34
N ILE A 480 42.28 19.44 -29.41
CA ILE A 480 43.50 19.31 -28.59
C ILE A 480 43.45 18.05 -27.72
N ASN A 481 42.35 17.75 -27.08
CA ASN A 481 42.17 16.51 -26.30
C ASN A 481 42.35 15.26 -27.17
N ARG A 482 41.91 15.30 -28.44
CA ARG A 482 42.18 14.22 -29.41
C ARG A 482 43.67 14.13 -29.77
N CYS A 483 44.38 15.24 -29.87
CA CYS A 483 45.83 15.25 -30.04
C CYS A 483 46.55 14.61 -28.86
N LEU A 484 46.15 14.96 -27.62
CA LEU A 484 46.72 14.38 -26.40
C LEU A 484 46.46 12.87 -26.31
N ALA A 485 45.30 12.40 -26.78
CA ALA A 485 45.01 10.97 -26.86
C ALA A 485 45.92 10.21 -27.85
N VAL A 486 46.32 10.88 -28.96
CA VAL A 486 47.31 10.33 -29.90
C VAL A 486 48.70 10.33 -29.28
N HIS A 487 49.07 11.35 -28.49
CA HIS A 487 50.31 11.37 -27.70
C HIS A 487 50.37 10.15 -26.75
N GLY A 488 49.28 9.85 -26.03
CA GLY A 488 49.18 8.68 -25.15
C GLY A 488 49.40 7.34 -25.88
N LYS A 489 48.89 7.23 -27.12
CA LYS A 489 49.11 6.03 -27.97
C LYS A 489 50.57 5.91 -28.42
N LEU A 490 51.23 7.01 -28.76
CA LEU A 490 52.66 7.01 -29.09
C LEU A 490 53.53 6.60 -27.90
N GLU A 491 53.24 7.09 -26.72
CA GLU A 491 53.94 6.68 -25.50
C GLU A 491 53.71 5.21 -25.14
N ALA A 492 52.47 4.69 -25.37
CA ALA A 492 52.19 3.29 -25.20
C ALA A 492 53.03 2.44 -26.17
N SER A 493 53.19 2.86 -27.43
CA SER A 493 54.03 2.16 -28.39
C SER A 493 55.52 2.14 -28.02
N LEU A 494 56.02 3.20 -27.34
CA LEU A 494 57.39 3.22 -26.80
C LEU A 494 57.55 2.30 -25.60
N ARG A 495 56.56 2.19 -24.74
CA ARG A 495 56.52 1.21 -23.63
C ARG A 495 56.49 -0.24 -24.14
N ASP A 496 55.72 -0.47 -25.20
CA ASP A 496 55.69 -1.79 -25.83
C ASP A 496 57.01 -2.13 -26.52
N LEU A 497 57.69 -1.14 -27.18
CA LEU A 497 59.05 -1.30 -27.70
C LEU A 497 60.04 -1.71 -26.60
N SER A 498 59.94 -1.09 -25.43
CA SER A 498 60.83 -1.44 -24.30
C SER A 498 60.62 -2.86 -23.79
N ARG A 499 59.43 -3.46 -23.97
CA ARG A 499 59.08 -4.81 -23.55
C ARG A 499 59.37 -5.87 -24.61
N THR A 500 59.07 -5.57 -25.88
CA THR A 500 59.06 -6.54 -26.97
C THR A 500 60.29 -6.44 -27.86
N GLY A 501 60.95 -5.25 -27.92
CA GLY A 501 62.05 -4.97 -28.82
C GLY A 501 61.63 -4.86 -30.31
N ASP A 502 60.33 -4.79 -30.61
CA ASP A 502 59.84 -4.73 -32.00
C ASP A 502 59.82 -3.30 -32.56
N VAL A 503 60.92 -2.94 -33.17
CA VAL A 503 61.12 -1.63 -33.82
C VAL A 503 60.15 -1.40 -35.00
N ARG A 504 59.73 -2.48 -35.69
CA ARG A 504 58.84 -2.34 -36.89
C ARG A 504 57.45 -1.92 -36.47
N SER A 505 56.89 -2.51 -35.46
CA SER A 505 55.59 -2.14 -34.91
C SER A 505 55.58 -0.71 -34.42
N CYS A 506 56.60 -0.29 -33.69
CA CYS A 506 56.75 1.08 -33.19
C CYS A 506 56.85 2.13 -34.33
N LYS A 507 57.60 1.84 -35.38
CA LYS A 507 57.67 2.73 -36.59
C LYS A 507 56.33 2.79 -37.33
N ALA A 508 55.57 1.70 -37.40
CA ALA A 508 54.22 1.67 -37.98
C ALA A 508 53.25 2.52 -37.17
N ALA A 509 53.27 2.38 -35.85
CA ALA A 509 52.46 3.22 -34.94
C ALA A 509 52.74 4.72 -35.10
N ARG A 510 54.01 5.09 -35.27
CA ARG A 510 54.39 6.48 -35.53
C ARG A 510 53.81 6.99 -36.87
N LYS A 511 53.95 6.25 -37.97
CA LYS A 511 53.37 6.65 -39.26
C LYS A 511 51.88 6.84 -39.20
N ALA A 512 51.19 5.95 -38.49
CA ALA A 512 49.74 6.08 -38.25
C ALA A 512 49.41 7.34 -37.44
N ALA A 513 50.17 7.63 -36.38
CA ALA A 513 50.00 8.83 -35.57
C ALA A 513 50.26 10.12 -36.39
N ASP A 514 51.33 10.13 -37.22
CA ASP A 514 51.67 11.30 -38.09
C ASP A 514 50.55 11.59 -39.11
N SER A 515 49.86 10.58 -39.64
CA SER A 515 48.69 10.77 -40.51
C SER A 515 47.51 11.39 -39.77
N VAL A 516 47.21 10.92 -38.56
CA VAL A 516 46.11 11.47 -37.72
C VAL A 516 46.45 12.90 -37.29
N PHE A 517 47.69 13.19 -36.91
CA PHE A 517 48.08 14.56 -36.57
C PHE A 517 47.88 15.54 -37.73
N LYS A 518 48.20 15.16 -38.97
CA LYS A 518 47.97 16.03 -40.13
C LYS A 518 46.47 16.34 -40.33
N GLU A 519 45.60 15.40 -40.05
CA GLU A 519 44.16 15.64 -40.13
C GLU A 519 43.69 16.55 -38.98
N LEU A 520 44.11 16.25 -37.75
CA LEU A 520 43.77 17.05 -36.58
C LEU A 520 44.29 18.50 -36.68
N LEU A 521 45.49 18.70 -37.23
CA LEU A 521 46.03 20.04 -37.47
C LEU A 521 45.21 20.83 -38.50
N LYS A 522 44.66 20.19 -39.52
CA LYS A 522 43.77 20.87 -40.49
C LYS A 522 42.47 21.28 -39.79
N GLU A 523 41.89 20.39 -38.99
CA GLU A 523 40.67 20.64 -38.20
C GLU A 523 40.92 21.78 -37.18
N LEU A 524 42.05 21.74 -36.49
CA LEU A 524 42.46 22.78 -35.53
C LEU A 524 42.62 24.16 -36.20
N ASN A 525 43.27 24.21 -37.36
CA ASN A 525 43.46 25.50 -38.07
C ASN A 525 42.12 26.08 -38.57
N LEU A 526 41.16 25.24 -38.95
CA LEU A 526 39.82 25.70 -39.30
C LEU A 526 39.08 26.25 -38.05
N ALA A 527 39.16 25.56 -36.93
CA ALA A 527 38.54 25.99 -35.68
C ALA A 527 39.17 27.27 -35.13
N LEU A 528 40.49 27.40 -35.24
CA LEU A 528 41.22 28.65 -34.89
C LEU A 528 40.83 29.81 -35.81
N GLY A 529 40.63 29.56 -37.10
CA GLY A 529 40.18 30.59 -38.05
C GLY A 529 38.80 31.14 -37.73
N SER A 530 37.88 30.28 -37.32
CA SER A 530 36.53 30.68 -36.87
C SER A 530 36.60 31.50 -35.57
N LEU A 531 37.43 31.08 -34.64
CA LEU A 531 37.61 31.78 -33.35
C LEU A 531 38.28 33.16 -33.55
N GLN A 532 39.30 33.26 -34.40
CA GLN A 532 40.04 34.52 -34.69
C GLN A 532 39.17 35.56 -35.40
N SER A 533 38.20 35.14 -36.19
CA SER A 533 37.30 36.05 -36.89
C SER A 533 36.30 36.75 -35.95
N SER A 534 36.13 36.28 -34.71
CA SER A 534 35.22 36.86 -33.75
C SER A 534 35.88 37.95 -32.91
N PRO A 535 35.39 39.22 -32.94
CA PRO A 535 35.96 40.31 -32.16
C PRO A 535 35.96 40.08 -30.66
N GLN A 536 35.04 39.23 -30.17
CA GLN A 536 34.85 38.94 -28.73
C GLN A 536 35.84 37.88 -28.23
N ALA A 537 36.43 37.11 -29.12
CA ALA A 537 37.49 36.17 -28.78
C ALA A 537 38.82 36.83 -28.42
N ALA A 538 38.98 38.16 -28.66
CA ALA A 538 40.22 38.87 -28.43
C ALA A 538 40.78 38.76 -27.00
N GLN A 539 39.91 38.57 -26.00
CA GLN A 539 40.35 38.41 -24.61
C GLN A 539 40.90 37.01 -24.33
N ILE A 540 40.39 36.00 -25.03
CA ILE A 540 40.71 34.58 -24.82
C ILE A 540 41.81 34.14 -25.77
N TRP A 541 41.95 34.81 -26.92
CA TRP A 541 42.88 34.48 -27.99
C TRP A 541 44.33 34.26 -27.54
N PRO A 542 44.92 35.10 -26.68
CA PRO A 542 46.31 34.90 -26.25
C PRO A 542 46.52 33.57 -25.53
N LYS A 543 45.55 33.16 -24.71
CA LYS A 543 45.62 31.89 -23.99
C LYS A 543 45.41 30.68 -24.92
N VAL A 544 44.53 30.80 -25.92
CA VAL A 544 44.33 29.75 -26.94
C VAL A 544 45.59 29.61 -27.81
N GLU A 545 46.22 30.72 -28.21
CA GLU A 545 47.46 30.71 -28.96
C GLU A 545 48.61 30.10 -28.17
N GLU A 546 48.70 30.41 -26.87
CA GLU A 546 49.67 29.81 -25.95
C GLU A 546 49.45 28.30 -25.82
N LEU A 547 48.20 27.85 -25.64
CA LEU A 547 47.83 26.44 -25.57
C LEU A 547 48.23 25.67 -26.83
N VAL A 548 47.93 26.22 -28.00
CA VAL A 548 48.32 25.64 -29.31
C VAL A 548 49.81 25.60 -29.50
N ALA A 549 50.54 26.64 -29.07
CA ALA A 549 51.99 26.68 -29.13
C ALA A 549 52.62 25.61 -28.21
N LYS A 550 52.12 25.49 -26.99
CA LYS A 550 52.59 24.46 -26.01
C LYS A 550 52.28 23.04 -26.46
N GLU A 551 51.12 22.83 -27.05
CA GLU A 551 50.73 21.51 -27.62
C GLU A 551 51.66 21.14 -28.78
N ARG A 552 52.00 22.06 -29.68
CA ARG A 552 52.97 21.83 -30.76
C ARG A 552 54.34 21.52 -30.22
N GLU A 553 54.83 22.25 -29.23
CA GLU A 553 56.10 21.96 -28.57
C GLU A 553 56.11 20.59 -27.94
N LEU A 554 55.02 20.21 -27.27
CA LEU A 554 54.81 18.87 -26.68
C LEU A 554 54.89 17.77 -27.76
N GLN A 555 54.21 17.99 -28.89
CA GLN A 555 54.22 17.09 -30.04
C GLN A 555 55.65 16.93 -30.61
N GLU A 556 56.34 18.02 -30.84
CA GLU A 556 57.71 17.98 -31.38
C GLU A 556 58.69 17.25 -30.45
N ARG A 557 58.59 17.51 -29.14
CA ARG A 557 59.41 16.85 -28.13
C ARG A 557 59.13 15.35 -28.03
N LEU A 558 57.85 14.95 -28.14
CA LEU A 558 57.45 13.56 -28.14
C LEU A 558 57.98 12.82 -29.39
N ILE A 559 57.92 13.47 -30.55
CA ILE A 559 58.47 12.95 -31.81
C ILE A 559 60.00 12.79 -31.71
N LEU A 560 60.71 13.76 -31.12
CA LEU A 560 62.14 13.68 -30.88
C LEU A 560 62.51 12.55 -29.91
N LYS A 561 61.76 12.41 -28.80
CA LYS A 561 61.90 11.28 -27.89
C LYS A 561 61.71 9.93 -28.62
N HIS A 562 60.64 9.85 -29.42
CA HIS A 562 60.33 8.65 -30.18
C HIS A 562 61.44 8.27 -31.17
N SER A 563 61.97 9.24 -31.94
CA SER A 563 63.08 8.98 -32.88
C SER A 563 64.36 8.59 -32.16
N SER A 564 64.73 9.30 -31.09
CA SER A 564 65.91 9.01 -30.29
C SER A 564 65.89 7.62 -29.67
N VAL A 565 64.73 7.20 -29.16
CA VAL A 565 64.57 5.86 -28.58
C VAL A 565 64.61 4.79 -29.66
N VAL A 566 63.89 4.96 -30.77
CA VAL A 566 63.89 3.98 -31.88
C VAL A 566 65.29 3.81 -32.48
N ASP A 567 66.01 4.93 -32.71
CA ASP A 567 67.41 4.88 -33.21
C ASP A 567 68.37 4.19 -32.23
N SER A 568 68.12 4.36 -30.93
CA SER A 568 68.94 3.70 -29.89
C SER A 568 68.73 2.19 -29.88
N TYR A 569 67.49 1.72 -30.10
CA TYR A 569 67.18 0.30 -30.24
C TYR A 569 67.74 -0.30 -31.54
N GLU A 570 67.71 0.44 -32.65
CA GLU A 570 68.31 0.00 -33.93
C GLU A 570 69.82 -0.13 -33.86
N LYS A 571 70.46 0.80 -33.17
CA LYS A 571 71.93 0.79 -32.98
C LYS A 571 72.43 -0.12 -31.87
N LYS A 572 71.49 -0.84 -31.19
CA LYS A 572 71.76 -1.79 -30.08
C LYS A 572 72.59 -1.16 -28.96
N HIS A 573 72.33 0.10 -28.57
CA HIS A 573 72.97 0.76 -27.43
C HIS A 573 72.67 0.01 -26.13
N SER A 574 73.51 0.19 -25.09
CA SER A 574 73.30 -0.45 -23.80
C SER A 574 72.01 0.07 -23.13
N GLY A 575 71.31 -0.81 -22.35
CA GLY A 575 70.07 -0.42 -21.69
C GLY A 575 70.17 0.85 -20.82
N ARG A 576 71.35 1.02 -20.17
CA ARG A 576 71.63 2.21 -19.33
C ARG A 576 71.74 3.52 -20.12
N GLU A 577 72.26 3.48 -21.33
CA GLU A 577 72.34 4.65 -22.23
C GLU A 577 70.96 5.01 -22.78
N ILE A 578 70.12 4.02 -23.06
CA ILE A 578 68.74 4.21 -23.50
C ILE A 578 67.93 4.84 -22.38
N GLU A 579 68.02 4.35 -21.13
CA GLU A 579 67.35 4.93 -19.97
C GLU A 579 67.75 6.39 -19.71
N ASN A 580 69.06 6.72 -19.77
CA ASN A 580 69.53 8.06 -19.57
C ASN A 580 68.99 9.05 -20.64
N ARG A 581 68.87 8.64 -21.90
CA ARG A 581 68.29 9.43 -22.97
C ARG A 581 66.77 9.62 -22.82
N ILE A 582 66.08 8.56 -22.36
CA ILE A 582 64.65 8.61 -22.04
C ILE A 582 64.42 9.60 -20.91
N ALA A 583 65.13 9.49 -19.79
CA ALA A 583 65.00 10.37 -18.64
C ALA A 583 65.20 11.83 -18.95
N ALA A 584 66.19 12.19 -19.82
CA ALA A 584 66.42 13.56 -20.24
C ALA A 584 65.28 14.18 -21.01
N HIS A 585 64.53 13.40 -21.79
CA HIS A 585 63.34 13.84 -22.50
C HIS A 585 62.07 13.86 -21.66
N GLU A 586 61.98 12.91 -20.71
CA GLU A 586 60.79 12.68 -19.90
C GLU A 586 60.50 13.81 -18.93
N GLN A 587 61.52 14.36 -18.26
CA GLN A 587 61.36 15.49 -17.34
C GLN A 587 60.79 16.75 -18.02
N LYS A 588 61.22 17.04 -19.24
CA LYS A 588 60.70 18.16 -20.01
C LYS A 588 59.29 17.92 -20.55
N LEU A 589 58.98 16.67 -20.95
CA LEU A 589 57.67 16.30 -21.44
C LEU A 589 56.61 16.35 -20.33
N VAL A 590 56.96 15.94 -19.09
CA VAL A 590 56.05 16.03 -17.94
C VAL A 590 55.72 17.47 -17.60
N ALA A 591 56.75 18.38 -17.61
CA ALA A 591 56.52 19.78 -17.35
C ALA A 591 55.61 20.42 -18.40
N LEU A 592 55.88 20.18 -19.71
CA LEU A 592 55.06 20.71 -20.82
C LEU A 592 53.62 20.15 -20.77
N ARG A 593 53.45 18.90 -20.38
CA ARG A 593 52.11 18.29 -20.23
C ARG A 593 51.32 18.99 -19.13
N HIS A 594 51.93 19.26 -17.99
CA HIS A 594 51.31 20.00 -16.90
C HIS A 594 50.88 21.41 -17.35
N GLU A 595 51.75 22.12 -18.07
CA GLU A 595 51.42 23.44 -18.61
C GLU A 595 50.26 23.39 -19.62
N VAL A 596 50.17 22.33 -20.45
CA VAL A 596 49.05 22.14 -21.38
C VAL A 596 47.76 21.82 -20.62
N ASP A 597 47.81 20.93 -19.62
CA ASP A 597 46.66 20.55 -18.80
C ASP A 597 46.14 21.76 -18.01
N ASP A 598 47.01 22.58 -17.41
CA ASP A 598 46.65 23.83 -16.70
C ASP A 598 45.95 24.82 -17.62
N LEU A 599 46.45 24.98 -18.86
CA LEU A 599 45.84 25.89 -19.85
C LEU A 599 44.48 25.37 -20.34
N ILE A 600 44.31 24.05 -20.47
CA ILE A 600 43.02 23.43 -20.79
C ILE A 600 42.01 23.72 -19.68
N GLU A 601 42.39 23.50 -18.41
CA GLU A 601 41.52 23.74 -17.25
C GLU A 601 41.08 25.22 -17.19
N ILE A 602 42.01 26.17 -17.36
CA ILE A 602 41.69 27.60 -17.40
C ILE A 602 40.72 27.95 -18.54
N LEU A 603 40.86 27.31 -19.71
CA LEU A 603 40.00 27.61 -20.86
C LEU A 603 38.64 26.87 -20.77
N ASP A 604 38.58 25.72 -20.11
CA ASP A 604 37.34 24.96 -19.87
C ASP A 604 36.46 25.70 -18.85
N GLU A 605 37.03 26.37 -17.86
CA GLU A 605 36.29 27.25 -16.93
C GLU A 605 35.62 28.45 -17.62
N LEU A 606 36.07 28.82 -18.83
CA LEU A 606 35.52 29.90 -19.63
C LEU A 606 34.45 29.44 -20.63
N CYS A 607 34.28 28.11 -20.79
CA CYS A 607 33.23 27.47 -21.57
C CYS A 607 31.98 27.26 -20.73
#